data_4fa5a45a8685ae6b6cd779c33d7ae1d0
#
_entry.id   4fa5a45a8685ae6b6cd779c33d7ae1d0
#
_cell.length_a   1.000
_cell.length_b   1.000
_cell.length_c   1.000
_cell.angle_alpha   90.00
_cell.angle_beta   90.00
_cell.angle_gamma   90.00
#
_symmetry.space_group_name_H-M   'P 1'
#
loop_
_entity.id
_entity.type
_entity.pdbx_description
1 polymer ?
#
loop_
_entity_poly.entity_id
_entity_poly.type
_entity_poly.pdbx_seq_one_letter_code
_entity_poly.pdbx_strand_id
1 'polypeptide(L)'
;MFLLDVSLSVAQTGAWLDTALAPWNQAGVAVPTAPPPKGTAPSDPRCARSVREPETAVEREVAAAGWSLYSPARVKASTTVLLADAAVDGMCRPWDYQAFVFVKDAFAGTLSPTLMDSRTDGAVGEVRLLSATSIEVVFLRYVSTDPLCCPSRLTTVRYHIERRGNGPVVVPLSATSKPSR
;
A
#
# COMPACT_ATOMS: atom_id res chain seq x y z
N MET A 1 2.00 38.26 24.07
CA MET A 1 1.41 37.75 22.81
C MET A 1 2.32 36.62 22.33
N PHE A 2 2.01 35.37 22.73
CA PHE A 2 2.80 34.20 22.38
C PHE A 2 2.27 33.68 21.05
N LEU A 3 3.11 33.72 20.01
CA LEU A 3 2.86 33.05 18.75
C LEU A 3 3.13 31.55 18.96
N LEU A 4 2.09 30.74 18.89
CA LEU A 4 2.20 29.28 18.82
C LEU A 4 2.62 28.94 17.38
N ASP A 5 3.90 28.57 17.22
CA ASP A 5 4.40 27.95 16.00
C ASP A 5 3.75 26.57 15.88
N VAL A 6 2.73 26.46 15.05
CA VAL A 6 2.15 25.19 14.63
C VAL A 6 3.07 24.63 13.54
N SER A 7 4.09 23.89 13.95
CA SER A 7 4.88 23.05 13.03
C SER A 7 3.95 21.98 12.44
N LEU A 8 3.51 22.19 11.19
CA LEU A 8 2.87 21.16 10.38
C LEU A 8 3.92 20.08 10.09
N SER A 9 4.00 19.06 10.95
CA SER A 9 4.71 17.82 10.62
C SER A 9 4.01 17.20 9.41
N VAL A 10 4.65 17.28 8.25
CA VAL A 10 4.30 16.41 7.13
C VAL A 10 4.54 14.98 7.61
N ALA A 11 3.47 14.24 7.88
CA ALA A 11 3.56 12.86 8.29
C ALA A 11 4.26 12.08 7.17
N GLN A 12 5.47 11.60 7.43
CA GLN A 12 6.20 10.75 6.50
C GLN A 12 5.40 9.46 6.32
N THR A 13 5.13 9.07 5.09
CA THR A 13 4.28 7.91 4.76
C THR A 13 4.77 6.60 5.39
N GLY A 14 6.07 6.49 5.65
CA GLY A 14 6.71 5.35 6.32
C GLY A 14 6.81 5.43 7.85
N ALA A 15 6.36 6.51 8.48
CA ALA A 15 6.55 6.74 9.93
C ALA A 15 5.95 5.63 10.81
N TRP A 16 4.88 4.98 10.37
CA TRP A 16 4.27 3.85 11.09
C TRP A 16 5.20 2.63 11.22
N LEU A 17 6.21 2.50 10.34
CA LEU A 17 7.21 1.43 10.38
C LEU A 17 8.29 1.64 11.49
N ASP A 18 8.32 2.82 12.09
CA ASP A 18 9.22 3.16 13.20
C ASP A 18 8.51 3.10 14.57
N THR A 19 7.24 2.74 14.58
CA THR A 19 6.42 2.60 15.79
C THR A 19 6.06 1.15 16.06
N ALA A 20 5.53 0.87 17.26
CA ALA A 20 4.97 -0.44 17.54
C ALA A 20 3.80 -0.74 16.60
N LEU A 21 3.82 -1.93 15.98
CA LEU A 21 2.77 -2.33 15.06
C LEU A 21 1.42 -2.45 15.79
N ALA A 22 0.41 -1.81 15.25
CA ALA A 22 -0.97 -1.91 15.72
C ALA A 22 -1.89 -2.32 14.56
N PRO A 23 -2.92 -3.13 14.77
CA PRO A 23 -3.90 -3.45 13.75
C PRO A 23 -4.69 -2.19 13.35
N TRP A 24 -4.83 -1.95 12.02
CA TRP A 24 -5.65 -0.86 11.48
C TRP A 24 -6.82 -1.36 10.64
N ASN A 25 -6.79 -2.61 10.19
CA ASN A 25 -7.85 -3.20 9.38
C ASN A 25 -9.00 -3.72 10.26
N GLN A 26 -10.20 -3.71 9.70
CA GLN A 26 -11.41 -4.21 10.34
C GLN A 26 -12.16 -5.17 9.40
N ALA A 27 -12.83 -6.17 9.97
CA ALA A 27 -13.61 -7.12 9.20
C ALA A 27 -14.90 -6.49 8.66
N GLY A 28 -15.28 -6.86 7.44
CA GLY A 28 -16.56 -6.48 6.85
C GLY A 28 -16.66 -5.03 6.40
N VAL A 29 -15.54 -4.30 6.36
CA VAL A 29 -15.50 -2.97 5.73
C VAL A 29 -15.36 -3.11 4.22
N ALA A 30 -15.83 -2.11 3.48
CA ALA A 30 -15.64 -2.02 2.05
C ALA A 30 -14.21 -1.56 1.68
N VAL A 31 -13.83 -1.77 0.43
CA VAL A 31 -12.62 -1.16 -0.13
C VAL A 31 -12.69 0.36 0.03
N PRO A 32 -11.67 1.01 0.60
CA PRO A 32 -11.67 2.46 0.77
C PRO A 32 -11.73 3.17 -0.60
N THR A 33 -12.47 4.25 -0.68
CA THR A 33 -12.53 5.09 -1.88
C THR A 33 -11.17 5.75 -2.14
N ALA A 34 -10.76 5.77 -3.41
CA ALA A 34 -9.55 6.47 -3.82
C ALA A 34 -9.67 7.97 -3.53
N PRO A 35 -8.61 8.62 -3.03
CA PRO A 35 -8.61 10.06 -2.88
C PRO A 35 -8.60 10.75 -4.27
N PRO A 36 -8.98 12.03 -4.34
CA PRO A 36 -8.74 12.83 -5.54
C PRO A 36 -7.24 12.84 -5.88
N PRO A 37 -6.85 12.71 -7.16
CA PRO A 37 -5.45 12.70 -7.55
C PRO A 37 -4.75 14.02 -7.18
N LYS A 38 -3.65 13.95 -6.43
CA LYS A 38 -2.83 15.13 -6.06
C LYS A 38 -1.92 15.61 -7.18
N GLY A 39 -1.82 14.86 -8.26
CA GLY A 39 -0.95 15.14 -9.40
C GLY A 39 -1.62 14.76 -10.71
N THR A 40 -0.91 14.02 -11.54
CA THR A 40 -1.44 13.50 -12.80
C THR A 40 -2.38 12.33 -12.50
N ALA A 41 -3.56 12.32 -13.12
CA ALA A 41 -4.45 11.17 -13.04
C ALA A 41 -3.81 9.96 -13.74
N PRO A 42 -3.97 8.72 -13.21
CA PRO A 42 -3.45 7.52 -13.88
C PRO A 42 -3.98 7.33 -15.31
N SER A 43 -5.20 7.83 -15.57
CA SER A 43 -5.85 7.81 -16.89
C SER A 43 -5.28 8.82 -17.90
N ASP A 44 -4.31 9.66 -17.51
CA ASP A 44 -3.63 10.58 -18.45
C ASP A 44 -3.06 9.76 -19.63
N PRO A 45 -3.28 10.17 -20.89
CA PRO A 45 -2.81 9.43 -22.06
C PRO A 45 -1.31 9.12 -22.07
N ARG A 46 -0.48 9.97 -21.44
CA ARG A 46 0.96 9.74 -21.29
C ARG A 46 1.28 8.54 -20.41
N CYS A 47 0.41 8.24 -19.43
CA CYS A 47 0.59 7.20 -18.43
C CYS A 47 -0.36 5.99 -18.63
N ALA A 48 -1.23 6.02 -19.63
CA ALA A 48 -2.25 4.98 -19.85
C ALA A 48 -1.66 3.55 -19.98
N ARG A 49 -0.39 3.42 -20.39
CA ARG A 49 0.28 2.10 -20.48
C ARG A 49 0.62 1.48 -19.12
N SER A 50 0.61 2.27 -18.05
CA SER A 50 0.83 1.76 -16.69
C SER A 50 -0.46 1.32 -16.00
N VAL A 51 -1.63 1.64 -16.57
CA VAL A 51 -2.93 1.22 -16.08
C VAL A 51 -3.33 -0.12 -16.69
N ARG A 52 -3.83 -1.02 -15.85
CA ARG A 52 -4.31 -2.33 -16.25
C ARG A 52 -5.83 -2.41 -16.09
N GLU A 53 -6.49 -3.00 -17.09
CA GLU A 53 -7.92 -3.26 -17.01
C GLU A 53 -8.26 -4.33 -15.96
N PRO A 54 -9.38 -4.17 -15.22
CA PRO A 54 -9.81 -5.14 -14.22
C PRO A 54 -10.42 -6.38 -14.87
N GLU A 55 -9.87 -7.56 -14.57
CA GLU A 55 -10.29 -8.86 -15.13
C GLU A 55 -11.16 -9.67 -14.16
N THR A 56 -10.90 -9.58 -12.85
CA THR A 56 -11.58 -10.34 -11.80
C THR A 56 -12.63 -9.51 -11.06
N ALA A 57 -13.47 -10.16 -10.25
CA ALA A 57 -14.46 -9.47 -9.43
C ALA A 57 -13.82 -8.51 -8.42
N VAL A 58 -12.78 -8.96 -7.73
CA VAL A 58 -12.06 -8.13 -6.74
C VAL A 58 -11.33 -6.95 -7.38
N GLU A 59 -10.83 -7.11 -8.60
CA GLU A 59 -10.22 -6.02 -9.36
C GLU A 59 -11.25 -4.98 -9.78
N ARG A 60 -12.44 -5.43 -10.22
CA ARG A 60 -13.56 -4.51 -10.53
C ARG A 60 -14.05 -3.77 -9.27
N GLU A 61 -14.04 -4.42 -8.11
CA GLU A 61 -14.38 -3.75 -6.84
C GLU A 61 -13.39 -2.63 -6.50
N VAL A 62 -12.08 -2.88 -6.63
CA VAL A 62 -11.04 -1.87 -6.43
C VAL A 62 -11.18 -0.73 -7.44
N ALA A 63 -11.41 -1.04 -8.72
CA ALA A 63 -11.62 -0.04 -9.76
C ALA A 63 -12.91 0.78 -9.54
N ALA A 64 -14.00 0.15 -9.10
CA ALA A 64 -15.25 0.83 -8.77
C ALA A 64 -15.13 1.79 -7.58
N ALA A 65 -14.16 1.54 -6.67
CA ALA A 65 -13.80 2.46 -5.59
C ALA A 65 -12.92 3.64 -6.06
N GLY A 66 -12.61 3.74 -7.36
CA GLY A 66 -11.88 4.85 -7.99
C GLY A 66 -10.37 4.62 -8.13
N TRP A 67 -9.87 3.42 -7.83
CA TRP A 67 -8.46 3.08 -7.95
C TRP A 67 -8.09 2.59 -9.35
N SER A 68 -6.88 2.88 -9.79
CA SER A 68 -6.30 2.39 -11.05
C SER A 68 -5.32 1.25 -10.77
N LEU A 69 -5.57 0.07 -11.34
CA LEU A 69 -4.66 -1.08 -11.22
C LEU A 69 -3.42 -0.86 -12.08
N TYR A 70 -2.21 -1.04 -11.53
CA TYR A 70 -0.96 -0.83 -12.26
C TYR A 70 -0.01 -2.04 -12.29
N SER A 71 -0.26 -3.07 -11.50
CA SER A 71 0.58 -4.27 -11.47
C SER A 71 -0.27 -5.54 -11.53
N PRO A 72 0.31 -6.67 -11.98
CA PRO A 72 -0.38 -7.96 -11.91
C PRO A 72 -0.76 -8.32 -10.47
N ALA A 73 -1.94 -8.93 -10.32
CA ALA A 73 -2.38 -9.49 -9.05
C ALA A 73 -1.41 -10.58 -8.57
N ARG A 74 -1.13 -10.59 -7.28
CA ARG A 74 -0.43 -11.70 -6.64
C ARG A 74 -1.46 -12.61 -6.01
N VAL A 75 -1.48 -13.87 -6.45
CA VAL A 75 -2.48 -14.85 -6.01
C VAL A 75 -1.79 -16.06 -5.43
N LYS A 76 -2.23 -16.51 -4.26
CA LYS A 76 -1.83 -17.79 -3.66
C LYS A 76 -3.02 -18.42 -2.94
N ALA A 77 -3.46 -19.56 -3.41
CA ALA A 77 -4.67 -20.24 -2.96
C ALA A 77 -5.88 -19.30 -3.01
N SER A 78 -6.51 -18.99 -1.87
CA SER A 78 -7.66 -18.09 -1.77
C SER A 78 -7.30 -16.62 -1.52
N THR A 79 -6.02 -16.27 -1.48
CA THR A 79 -5.58 -14.92 -1.14
C THR A 79 -5.06 -14.19 -2.37
N THR A 80 -5.56 -12.98 -2.57
CA THR A 80 -5.17 -12.07 -3.65
C THR A 80 -4.65 -10.77 -3.06
N VAL A 81 -3.52 -10.26 -3.56
CA VAL A 81 -3.02 -8.92 -3.29
C VAL A 81 -2.99 -8.11 -4.58
N LEU A 82 -3.62 -6.96 -4.55
CA LEU A 82 -3.68 -5.99 -5.64
C LEU A 82 -2.94 -4.72 -5.25
N LEU A 83 -2.22 -4.14 -6.20
CA LEU A 83 -1.64 -2.81 -6.07
C LEU A 83 -2.39 -1.86 -7.01
N ALA A 84 -2.89 -0.76 -6.46
CA ALA A 84 -3.59 0.24 -7.24
C ALA A 84 -3.29 1.65 -6.72
N ASP A 85 -3.32 2.63 -7.62
CA ASP A 85 -2.99 4.02 -7.36
C ASP A 85 -4.17 4.96 -7.64
N ALA A 86 -4.12 6.14 -7.01
CA ALA A 86 -5.06 7.22 -7.26
C ALA A 86 -4.43 8.35 -8.09
N ALA A 87 -3.10 8.40 -8.15
CA ALA A 87 -2.33 9.38 -8.90
C ALA A 87 -1.02 8.79 -9.41
N VAL A 88 -0.38 9.47 -10.33
CA VAL A 88 0.97 9.17 -10.82
C VAL A 88 1.82 10.44 -10.81
N ASP A 89 3.14 10.27 -10.69
CA ASP A 89 4.08 11.37 -10.86
C ASP A 89 4.35 11.69 -12.34
N GLY A 90 5.19 12.69 -12.60
CA GLY A 90 5.54 13.10 -13.96
C GLY A 90 6.27 12.04 -14.81
N MET A 91 6.66 10.92 -14.20
CA MET A 91 7.28 9.75 -14.86
C MET A 91 6.35 8.53 -14.87
N CYS A 92 5.06 8.73 -14.59
CA CYS A 92 4.03 7.69 -14.52
C CYS A 92 4.28 6.63 -13.44
N ARG A 93 4.95 7.00 -12.35
CA ARG A 93 5.13 6.11 -11.20
C ARG A 93 3.97 6.28 -10.23
N PRO A 94 3.49 5.19 -9.60
CA PRO A 94 2.36 5.23 -8.67
C PRO A 94 2.56 6.24 -7.53
N TRP A 95 1.56 7.09 -7.31
CA TRP A 95 1.41 8.02 -6.19
C TRP A 95 0.04 7.82 -5.55
N ASP A 96 -0.06 8.12 -4.24
CA ASP A 96 -1.26 7.84 -3.45
C ASP A 96 -1.75 6.40 -3.67
N TYR A 97 -0.84 5.41 -3.72
CA TYR A 97 -1.18 4.02 -3.99
C TYR A 97 -1.37 3.21 -2.72
N GLN A 98 -2.05 2.08 -2.87
CA GLN A 98 -2.32 1.15 -1.77
C GLN A 98 -2.17 -0.31 -2.24
N ALA A 99 -1.93 -1.21 -1.27
CA ALA A 99 -1.92 -2.65 -1.46
C ALA A 99 -3.15 -3.26 -0.76
N PHE A 100 -4.08 -3.79 -1.55
CA PHE A 100 -5.35 -4.36 -1.10
C PHE A 100 -5.25 -5.87 -0.97
N VAL A 101 -5.77 -6.43 0.12
CA VAL A 101 -5.79 -7.87 0.39
C VAL A 101 -7.21 -8.39 0.34
N PHE A 102 -7.42 -9.46 -0.42
CA PHE A 102 -8.68 -10.20 -0.49
C PHE A 102 -8.46 -11.65 -0.12
N VAL A 103 -9.46 -12.26 0.50
CA VAL A 103 -9.52 -13.71 0.74
C VAL A 103 -10.78 -14.22 0.07
N LYS A 104 -10.62 -15.04 -0.97
CA LYS A 104 -11.67 -15.30 -1.96
C LYS A 104 -12.09 -13.95 -2.55
N ASP A 105 -13.36 -13.57 -2.37
CA ASP A 105 -13.88 -12.28 -2.85
C ASP A 105 -14.11 -11.27 -1.72
N ALA A 106 -13.71 -11.57 -0.48
CA ALA A 106 -13.90 -10.70 0.67
C ALA A 106 -12.68 -9.83 0.92
N PHE A 107 -12.88 -8.51 1.02
CA PHE A 107 -11.83 -7.56 1.37
C PHE A 107 -11.36 -7.82 2.81
N ALA A 108 -10.04 -7.99 2.99
CA ALA A 108 -9.40 -8.27 4.27
C ALA A 108 -8.61 -7.08 4.83
N GLY A 109 -8.46 -6.01 4.06
CA GLY A 109 -7.75 -4.80 4.47
C GLY A 109 -6.59 -4.41 3.56
N THR A 110 -5.77 -3.48 4.03
CA THR A 110 -4.60 -2.93 3.33
C THR A 110 -3.30 -3.35 4.01
N LEU A 111 -2.18 -3.34 3.27
CA LEU A 111 -0.85 -3.68 3.79
C LEU A 111 -0.10 -2.46 4.35
N SER A 112 -0.69 -1.26 4.27
CA SER A 112 -0.21 -0.04 4.92
C SER A 112 -1.39 0.71 5.53
N PRO A 113 -1.22 1.35 6.69
CA PRO A 113 -2.27 2.21 7.26
C PRO A 113 -2.40 3.55 6.53
N THR A 114 -1.40 3.91 5.73
CA THR A 114 -1.33 5.17 4.97
C THR A 114 -1.18 4.90 3.48
N LEU A 115 -1.53 5.86 2.66
CA LEU A 115 -1.20 5.86 1.24
C LEU A 115 0.31 5.92 1.06
N MET A 116 0.79 5.37 -0.04
CA MET A 116 2.21 5.27 -0.35
C MET A 116 2.51 5.97 -1.66
N ASP A 117 3.74 6.50 -1.76
CA ASP A 117 4.26 7.12 -2.97
C ASP A 117 5.53 6.41 -3.41
N SER A 118 5.69 6.18 -4.70
CA SER A 118 6.89 5.56 -5.24
C SER A 118 8.14 6.37 -4.90
N ARG A 119 9.21 5.68 -4.50
CA ARG A 119 10.51 6.28 -4.15
C ARG A 119 10.46 7.24 -2.96
N THR A 120 9.54 7.00 -2.04
CA THR A 120 9.48 7.68 -0.75
C THR A 120 9.59 6.68 0.39
N ASP A 121 9.77 7.17 1.62
CA ASP A 121 9.82 6.32 2.80
C ASP A 121 8.51 5.58 3.00
N GLY A 122 8.57 4.25 3.14
CA GLY A 122 7.40 3.39 3.26
C GLY A 122 6.81 2.89 1.94
N ALA A 123 7.43 3.19 0.79
CA ALA A 123 7.03 2.60 -0.49
C ALA A 123 7.19 1.08 -0.48
N VAL A 124 6.27 0.36 -1.12
CA VAL A 124 6.38 -1.10 -1.30
C VAL A 124 7.50 -1.41 -2.30
N GLY A 125 8.47 -2.22 -1.86
CA GLY A 125 9.50 -2.79 -2.72
C GLY A 125 9.11 -4.15 -3.25
N GLU A 126 8.59 -5.03 -2.39
CA GLU A 126 8.19 -6.39 -2.76
C GLU A 126 7.03 -6.89 -1.90
N VAL A 127 6.11 -7.64 -2.50
CA VAL A 127 5.06 -8.38 -1.81
C VAL A 127 5.21 -9.86 -2.10
N ARG A 128 5.28 -10.70 -1.08
CA ARG A 128 5.34 -12.15 -1.17
C ARG A 128 4.20 -12.81 -0.41
N LEU A 129 3.42 -13.64 -1.09
CA LEU A 129 2.44 -14.52 -0.45
C LEU A 129 3.16 -15.81 -0.02
N LEU A 130 3.43 -15.96 1.27
CA LEU A 130 4.11 -17.13 1.83
C LEU A 130 3.16 -18.33 1.91
N SER A 131 1.91 -18.09 2.31
CA SER A 131 0.82 -19.07 2.34
C SER A 131 -0.53 -18.39 2.05
N ALA A 132 -1.63 -19.13 2.14
CA ALA A 132 -2.97 -18.57 2.04
C ALA A 132 -3.33 -17.58 3.16
N THR A 133 -2.55 -17.56 4.26
CA THR A 133 -2.82 -16.69 5.41
C THR A 133 -1.60 -15.90 5.87
N SER A 134 -0.48 -15.97 5.14
CA SER A 134 0.76 -15.28 5.52
C SER A 134 1.33 -14.48 4.37
N ILE A 135 1.55 -13.19 4.61
CA ILE A 135 2.09 -12.24 3.63
C ILE A 135 3.36 -11.63 4.22
N GLU A 136 4.34 -11.44 3.38
CA GLU A 136 5.56 -10.69 3.69
C GLU A 136 5.68 -9.51 2.72
N VAL A 137 5.94 -8.32 3.25
CA VAL A 137 6.14 -7.11 2.46
C VAL A 137 7.46 -6.48 2.83
N VAL A 138 8.24 -6.15 1.82
CA VAL A 138 9.46 -5.33 1.97
C VAL A 138 9.10 -3.89 1.65
N PHE A 139 9.24 -3.01 2.63
CA PHE A 139 9.08 -1.57 2.47
C PHE A 139 10.44 -0.90 2.29
N LEU A 140 10.54 0.01 1.34
CA LEU A 140 11.70 0.84 1.09
C LEU A 140 11.75 1.97 2.11
N ARG A 141 12.91 2.17 2.74
CA ARG A 141 13.07 3.15 3.81
C ARG A 141 14.08 4.21 3.38
N TYR A 142 13.56 5.39 3.09
CA TYR A 142 14.33 6.54 2.66
C TYR A 142 14.55 7.52 3.81
N VAL A 143 15.74 8.06 3.90
CA VAL A 143 16.06 9.26 4.69
C VAL A 143 16.24 10.45 3.74
N SER A 144 16.22 11.65 4.28
CA SER A 144 16.26 12.89 3.49
C SER A 144 17.52 13.04 2.61
N THR A 145 18.58 12.32 2.91
CA THR A 145 19.85 12.33 2.17
C THR A 145 19.96 11.21 1.13
N ASP A 146 18.99 10.30 1.08
CA ASP A 146 19.03 9.18 0.14
C ASP A 146 18.73 9.65 -1.28
N PRO A 147 19.45 9.15 -2.28
CA PRO A 147 19.06 9.32 -3.68
C PRO A 147 17.74 8.61 -3.94
N LEU A 148 16.91 9.15 -4.83
CA LEU A 148 15.60 8.57 -5.18
C LEU A 148 15.66 7.12 -5.73
N CYS A 149 16.84 6.67 -6.22
CA CYS A 149 17.03 5.30 -6.68
C CYS A 149 17.24 4.30 -5.53
N CYS A 150 17.70 4.79 -4.36
CA CYS A 150 18.49 3.93 -3.51
C CYS A 150 18.18 4.20 -2.03
N PRO A 151 17.15 3.51 -1.47
CA PRO A 151 16.83 3.63 -0.06
C PRO A 151 17.98 3.09 0.79
N SER A 152 18.28 3.75 1.90
CA SER A 152 19.35 3.31 2.82
C SER A 152 18.98 2.10 3.67
N ARG A 153 17.69 1.83 3.84
CA ARG A 153 17.19 0.71 4.67
C ARG A 153 16.00 0.01 4.00
N LEU A 154 15.76 -1.21 4.41
CA LEU A 154 14.57 -2.00 4.07
C LEU A 154 13.90 -2.45 5.37
N THR A 155 12.58 -2.35 5.45
CA THR A 155 11.78 -2.92 6.53
C THR A 155 10.91 -4.04 5.99
N THR A 156 11.10 -5.25 6.49
CA THR A 156 10.25 -6.41 6.18
C THR A 156 9.16 -6.51 7.23
N VAL A 157 7.91 -6.43 6.80
CA VAL A 157 6.74 -6.64 7.65
C VAL A 157 6.09 -7.96 7.30
N ARG A 158 5.81 -8.77 8.31
CA ARG A 158 5.02 -10.01 8.19
C ARG A 158 3.60 -9.76 8.65
N TYR A 159 2.66 -10.27 7.88
CA TYR A 159 1.24 -10.20 8.15
C TYR A 159 0.65 -11.59 8.24
N HIS A 160 -0.40 -11.68 9.05
CA HIS A 160 -1.27 -12.85 9.10
C HIS A 160 -2.70 -12.44 8.75
N ILE A 161 -3.41 -13.36 8.09
CA ILE A 161 -4.84 -13.19 7.81
C ILE A 161 -5.60 -14.07 8.79
N GLU A 162 -6.45 -13.47 9.60
CA GLU A 162 -7.30 -14.15 10.55
C GLU A 162 -8.78 -13.85 10.28
N ARG A 163 -9.68 -14.61 10.90
CA ARG A 163 -11.11 -14.29 10.87
C ARG A 163 -11.49 -13.53 12.13
N ARG A 164 -12.16 -12.40 11.94
CA ARG A 164 -12.77 -11.61 13.02
C ARG A 164 -14.24 -11.36 12.69
N GLY A 165 -15.13 -11.81 13.59
CA GLY A 165 -16.56 -11.65 13.35
C GLY A 165 -16.98 -12.24 12.00
N ASN A 166 -17.45 -11.41 11.10
CA ASN A 166 -18.05 -11.78 9.82
C ASN A 166 -17.07 -11.85 8.62
N GLY A 167 -15.77 -11.59 8.81
CA GLY A 167 -14.87 -11.54 7.66
C GLY A 167 -13.39 -11.82 7.94
N PRO A 168 -12.57 -11.91 6.88
CA PRO A 168 -11.13 -11.95 7.01
C PRO A 168 -10.58 -10.57 7.38
N VAL A 169 -9.45 -10.56 8.11
CA VAL A 169 -8.70 -9.34 8.43
C VAL A 169 -7.22 -9.64 8.32
N VAL A 170 -6.50 -8.81 7.59
CA VAL A 170 -5.04 -8.85 7.57
C VAL A 170 -4.49 -8.01 8.73
N VAL A 171 -3.61 -8.61 9.54
CA VAL A 171 -2.99 -7.97 10.70
C VAL A 171 -1.47 -8.02 10.62
N PRO A 172 -0.75 -6.94 10.94
CA PRO A 172 0.70 -6.97 11.02
C PRO A 172 1.15 -7.74 12.26
N LEU A 173 2.18 -8.60 12.12
CA LEU A 173 2.72 -9.41 13.22
C LEU A 173 4.09 -8.93 13.69
N SER A 174 4.97 -8.61 12.75
CA SER A 174 6.34 -8.22 13.07
C SER A 174 6.91 -7.33 11.98
N ALA A 175 7.82 -6.44 12.36
CA ALA A 175 8.63 -5.65 11.46
C ALA A 175 10.11 -5.83 11.81
N THR A 176 10.95 -5.98 10.80
CA THR A 176 12.40 -6.09 10.94
C THR A 176 13.08 -5.21 9.91
N SER A 177 13.90 -4.28 10.37
CA SER A 177 14.65 -3.37 9.52
C SER A 177 16.11 -3.80 9.38
N LYS A 178 16.67 -3.62 8.18
CA LYS A 178 18.08 -3.85 7.87
C LYS A 178 18.59 -2.80 6.89
N PRO A 179 19.90 -2.52 6.84
CA PRO A 179 20.47 -1.71 5.78
C PRO A 179 20.14 -2.29 4.39
N SER A 180 19.91 -1.40 3.43
CA SER A 180 19.89 -1.75 2.01
C SER A 180 21.35 -1.88 1.55
N ARG A 181 21.67 -2.97 0.88
CA ARG A 181 23.02 -3.16 0.34
C ARG A 181 23.18 -2.41 -0.96
#